data_6688f7896bc9087b4d4b89a16e26bd9f
#
_entry.id   6688f7896bc9087b4d4b89a16e26bd9f
#
_cell.length_a   1.000
_cell.length_b   1.000
_cell.length_c   1.000
_cell.angle_alpha   90.00
_cell.angle_beta   90.00
_cell.angle_gamma   90.00
#
_symmetry.space_group_name_H-M   'P 1'
#
loop_
_entity.id
_entity.type
_entity.pdbx_description
1 polymer ?
#
loop_
_entity_poly.entity_id
_entity_poly.type
_entity_poly.pdbx_seq_one_letter_code
_entity_poly.pdbx_strand_id
1 'polypeptide(L)'
;MKHWCVWVWFTAGLFMACSSENQWLDTALNLAGDNRAELQKVLDRYKEEDGDKYRAACFLIENMPFHGAYEGKALENYRKYFSEYVSFPYSRHVQELIDSLKRADGEFSINQLTYKRDIMTVDSAFLVNHIEWAFKVWREQPWGKHVDFDTFCEYILPYRIGDEPLSLWRKEIYECYSPILDEFRKTDEADNPKAVSYTHLRAHETKAN
;
A
#
# COMPACT_ATOMS: atom_id res chain seq x y z
N MET A 1 51.13 -2.30 -28.62
CA MET A 1 50.37 -1.20 -28.02
C MET A 1 48.91 -1.25 -28.52
N LYS A 2 48.10 -2.27 -28.13
CA LYS A 2 46.71 -2.41 -28.61
C LYS A 2 45.72 -3.02 -27.59
N HIS A 3 46.04 -3.03 -26.29
CA HIS A 3 45.15 -3.65 -25.30
C HIS A 3 44.63 -2.74 -24.18
N TRP A 4 44.81 -1.42 -24.27
CA TRP A 4 44.44 -0.50 -23.18
C TRP A 4 43.11 0.25 -23.39
N CYS A 5 42.46 0.16 -24.56
CA CYS A 5 41.22 0.88 -24.83
C CYS A 5 39.91 0.12 -24.50
N VAL A 6 39.97 -1.16 -24.15
CA VAL A 6 38.74 -1.97 -23.95
C VAL A 6 38.18 -1.86 -22.53
N TRP A 7 39.02 -1.50 -21.54
CA TRP A 7 38.60 -1.45 -20.12
C TRP A 7 37.89 -0.16 -19.70
N VAL A 8 38.03 0.92 -20.45
CA VAL A 8 37.45 2.23 -20.08
C VAL A 8 35.94 2.29 -20.38
N TRP A 9 35.44 1.49 -21.31
CA TRP A 9 34.01 1.50 -21.68
C TRP A 9 33.11 0.69 -20.76
N PHE A 10 33.65 -0.27 -19.99
CA PHE A 10 32.85 -1.10 -19.09
C PHE A 10 32.55 -0.43 -17.76
N THR A 11 33.37 0.53 -17.34
CA THR A 11 33.14 1.26 -16.09
C THR A 11 32.16 2.43 -16.24
N ALA A 12 32.01 3.00 -17.43
CA ALA A 12 31.07 4.10 -17.68
C ALA A 12 29.60 3.64 -17.68
N GLY A 13 29.33 2.37 -18.05
CA GLY A 13 27.96 1.81 -18.05
C GLY A 13 27.41 1.54 -16.66
N LEU A 14 28.25 1.22 -15.68
CA LEU A 14 27.82 0.97 -14.31
C LEU A 14 27.45 2.24 -13.53
N PHE A 15 28.03 3.38 -13.89
CA PHE A 15 27.70 4.66 -13.24
C PHE A 15 26.40 5.29 -13.74
N MET A 16 25.91 4.94 -14.96
CA MET A 16 24.65 5.47 -15.48
C MET A 16 23.41 4.78 -14.88
N ALA A 17 23.51 3.50 -14.49
CA ALA A 17 22.41 2.79 -13.84
C ALA A 17 22.12 3.34 -12.43
N CYS A 18 23.17 3.66 -11.66
CA CYS A 18 23.03 4.20 -10.31
C CYS A 18 22.50 5.65 -10.28
N SER A 19 22.68 6.42 -11.36
CA SER A 19 22.20 7.81 -11.45
C SER A 19 20.69 7.91 -11.75
N SER A 20 20.10 6.91 -12.37
CA SER A 20 18.67 6.93 -12.70
C SER A 20 17.76 6.59 -11.49
N GLU A 21 18.13 5.63 -10.65
CA GLU A 21 17.38 5.28 -9.45
C GLU A 21 17.30 6.46 -8.46
N ASN A 22 18.42 7.13 -8.19
CA ASN A 22 18.43 8.32 -7.35
C ASN A 22 17.59 9.48 -7.91
N GLN A 23 17.47 9.59 -9.23
CA GLN A 23 16.73 10.69 -9.88
C GLN A 23 15.21 10.57 -9.65
N TRP A 24 14.63 9.37 -9.66
CA TRP A 24 13.21 9.16 -9.41
C TRP A 24 12.85 9.45 -7.95
N LEU A 25 13.64 8.97 -7.00
CA LEU A 25 13.46 9.27 -5.59
C LEU A 25 13.55 10.76 -5.30
N ASP A 26 14.57 11.45 -5.84
CA ASP A 26 14.73 12.88 -5.67
C ASP A 26 13.56 13.66 -6.27
N THR A 27 13.04 13.22 -7.41
CA THR A 27 11.86 13.83 -8.04
C THR A 27 10.63 13.66 -7.16
N ALA A 28 10.38 12.46 -6.62
CA ALA A 28 9.28 12.20 -5.71
C ALA A 28 9.38 13.04 -4.43
N LEU A 29 10.56 13.09 -3.82
CA LEU A 29 10.81 13.92 -2.64
C LEU A 29 10.64 15.43 -2.90
N ASN A 30 10.93 15.91 -4.10
CA ASN A 30 10.67 17.30 -4.49
C ASN A 30 9.17 17.57 -4.67
N LEU A 31 8.40 16.59 -5.19
CA LEU A 31 6.94 16.68 -5.31
C LEU A 31 6.22 16.65 -3.96
N ALA A 32 6.86 16.13 -2.91
CA ALA A 32 6.31 16.07 -1.55
C ALA A 32 6.14 17.48 -0.92
N GLY A 33 6.89 18.49 -1.39
CA GLY A 33 6.83 19.82 -0.83
C GLY A 33 7.12 19.84 0.68
N ASP A 34 6.21 20.40 1.47
CA ASP A 34 6.35 20.48 2.94
C ASP A 34 6.39 19.09 3.62
N ASN A 35 5.81 18.08 2.99
CA ASN A 35 5.80 16.71 3.50
C ASN A 35 7.14 15.96 3.30
N ARG A 36 8.09 16.54 2.56
CA ARG A 36 9.41 15.94 2.32
C ARG A 36 10.08 15.47 3.61
N ALA A 37 9.95 16.25 4.68
CA ALA A 37 10.60 15.92 5.95
C ALA A 37 10.07 14.61 6.57
N GLU A 38 8.78 14.31 6.41
CA GLU A 38 8.20 13.05 6.88
C GLU A 38 8.73 11.86 6.10
N LEU A 39 8.81 11.96 4.77
CA LEU A 39 9.35 10.89 3.92
C LEU A 39 10.86 10.68 4.17
N GLN A 40 11.60 11.76 4.39
CA GLN A 40 13.02 11.69 4.72
C GLN A 40 13.27 10.94 6.04
N LYS A 41 12.44 11.13 7.07
CA LYS A 41 12.54 10.38 8.33
C LYS A 41 12.48 8.87 8.13
N VAL A 42 11.66 8.39 7.19
CA VAL A 42 11.54 6.95 6.87
C VAL A 42 12.83 6.44 6.23
N LEU A 43 13.35 7.18 5.26
CA LEU A 43 14.61 6.84 4.60
C LEU A 43 15.78 6.82 5.58
N ASP A 44 15.91 7.86 6.41
CA ASP A 44 16.98 7.98 7.40
C ASP A 44 16.91 6.84 8.43
N ARG A 45 15.70 6.45 8.84
CA ARG A 45 15.50 5.32 9.76
C ARG A 45 16.10 4.02 9.20
N TYR A 46 15.77 3.67 7.96
CA TYR A 46 16.15 2.36 7.42
C TYR A 46 17.53 2.33 6.77
N LYS A 47 18.13 3.45 6.49
CA LYS A 47 19.43 3.55 5.83
C LYS A 47 20.53 2.80 6.58
N GLU A 48 20.49 2.84 7.91
CA GLU A 48 21.48 2.22 8.79
C GLU A 48 20.98 0.90 9.42
N GLU A 49 19.63 0.70 9.47
CA GLU A 49 19.04 -0.43 10.18
C GLU A 49 18.84 -1.66 9.29
N ASP A 50 18.33 -1.50 8.07
CA ASP A 50 17.94 -2.61 7.20
C ASP A 50 17.91 -2.19 5.72
N GLY A 51 18.89 -2.67 4.95
CA GLY A 51 19.05 -2.32 3.54
C GLY A 51 17.85 -2.67 2.66
N ASP A 52 17.16 -3.79 2.93
CA ASP A 52 15.95 -4.16 2.18
C ASP A 52 14.78 -3.25 2.53
N LYS A 53 14.61 -2.89 3.80
CA LYS A 53 13.58 -1.92 4.20
C LYS A 53 13.86 -0.53 3.64
N TYR A 54 15.13 -0.15 3.52
CA TYR A 54 15.50 1.09 2.85
C TYR A 54 15.10 1.08 1.37
N ARG A 55 15.42 0.01 0.64
CA ARG A 55 15.00 -0.16 -0.76
C ARG A 55 13.49 -0.16 -0.92
N ALA A 56 12.77 -0.83 -0.01
CA ALA A 56 11.31 -0.83 0.03
C ALA A 56 10.72 0.56 0.29
N ALA A 57 11.33 1.34 1.19
CA ALA A 57 10.94 2.73 1.43
C ALA A 57 11.16 3.61 0.20
N CYS A 58 12.29 3.45 -0.51
CA CYS A 58 12.55 4.12 -1.78
C CYS A 58 11.47 3.75 -2.80
N PHE A 59 11.18 2.47 -2.99
CA PHE A 59 10.15 1.99 -3.92
C PHE A 59 8.78 2.62 -3.64
N LEU A 60 8.34 2.64 -2.38
CA LEU A 60 7.06 3.24 -2.01
C LEU A 60 7.03 4.75 -2.29
N ILE A 61 8.10 5.48 -1.95
CA ILE A 61 8.17 6.93 -2.14
C ILE A 61 8.21 7.29 -3.63
N GLU A 62 8.96 6.55 -4.43
CA GLU A 62 9.06 6.76 -5.89
C GLU A 62 7.71 6.58 -6.60
N ASN A 63 6.89 5.62 -6.15
CA ASN A 63 5.57 5.35 -6.71
C ASN A 63 4.45 6.19 -6.09
N MET A 64 4.67 6.81 -4.94
CA MET A 64 3.67 7.59 -4.20
C MET A 64 3.07 8.80 -4.96
N PRO A 65 3.77 9.50 -5.88
CA PRO A 65 3.19 10.62 -6.64
C PRO A 65 1.94 10.29 -7.44
N PHE A 66 1.74 9.01 -7.78
CA PHE A 66 0.60 8.53 -8.58
C PHE A 66 -0.59 8.10 -7.73
N HIS A 67 -0.46 8.11 -6.41
CA HIS A 67 -1.47 7.66 -5.47
C HIS A 67 -2.09 8.83 -4.70
N GLY A 68 -3.36 8.65 -4.35
CA GLY A 68 -4.11 9.63 -3.58
C GLY A 68 -5.53 9.17 -3.33
N ALA A 69 -6.31 10.00 -2.67
CA ALA A 69 -7.72 9.76 -2.42
C ALA A 69 -8.54 11.05 -2.54
N TYR A 70 -9.81 10.88 -2.88
CA TYR A 70 -10.76 11.96 -2.79
C TYR A 70 -11.26 12.12 -1.36
N GLU A 71 -11.35 13.38 -0.90
CA GLU A 71 -11.90 13.75 0.39
C GLU A 71 -12.96 14.82 0.23
N GLY A 72 -13.91 14.84 1.16
CA GLY A 72 -14.96 15.84 1.20
C GLY A 72 -16.18 15.35 1.95
N LYS A 73 -16.97 16.30 2.47
CA LYS A 73 -18.16 15.99 3.27
C LYS A 73 -19.17 15.12 2.54
N ALA A 74 -19.31 15.33 1.23
CA ALA A 74 -20.20 14.52 0.40
C ALA A 74 -19.79 13.03 0.42
N LEU A 75 -18.48 12.71 0.41
CA LEU A 75 -18.00 11.34 0.49
C LEU A 75 -18.27 10.71 1.87
N GLU A 76 -18.14 11.48 2.95
CA GLU A 76 -18.46 11.02 4.31
C GLU A 76 -19.94 10.65 4.45
N ASN A 77 -20.83 11.45 3.89
CA ASN A 77 -22.25 11.18 3.85
C ASN A 77 -22.57 9.91 3.05
N TYR A 78 -21.90 9.70 1.90
CA TYR A 78 -22.04 8.48 1.11
C TYR A 78 -21.50 7.24 1.80
N ARG A 79 -20.41 7.34 2.55
CA ARG A 79 -19.89 6.21 3.37
C ARG A 79 -20.92 5.74 4.39
N LYS A 80 -21.59 6.66 5.07
CA LYS A 80 -22.68 6.34 5.99
C LYS A 80 -23.80 5.61 5.28
N TYR A 81 -24.20 6.09 4.09
CA TYR A 81 -25.17 5.42 3.27
C TYR A 81 -24.74 4.00 2.88
N PHE A 82 -23.50 3.80 2.44
CA PHE A 82 -23.02 2.46 2.06
C PHE A 82 -22.97 1.51 3.23
N SER A 83 -22.65 1.95 4.44
CA SER A 83 -22.67 1.08 5.62
C SER A 83 -24.08 0.56 5.93
N GLU A 84 -25.10 1.40 5.79
CA GLU A 84 -26.48 0.99 5.94
C GLU A 84 -26.95 0.07 4.78
N TYR A 85 -26.55 0.37 3.55
CA TYR A 85 -26.87 -0.44 2.38
C TYR A 85 -26.30 -1.86 2.47
N VAL A 86 -25.06 -2.01 2.92
CA VAL A 86 -24.42 -3.33 3.09
C VAL A 86 -25.16 -4.17 4.14
N SER A 87 -25.67 -3.53 5.20
CA SER A 87 -26.41 -4.23 6.27
C SER A 87 -27.82 -4.64 5.83
N PHE A 88 -28.50 -3.81 5.03
CA PHE A 88 -29.89 -4.00 4.65
C PHE A 88 -30.13 -3.62 3.17
N PRO A 89 -29.55 -4.32 2.21
CA PRO A 89 -29.70 -4.00 0.80
C PRO A 89 -31.18 -4.08 0.39
N TYR A 90 -31.62 -3.13 -0.43
CA TYR A 90 -33.00 -3.04 -0.95
C TYR A 90 -34.09 -2.73 0.09
N SER A 91 -33.74 -2.35 1.31
CA SER A 91 -34.75 -1.93 2.29
C SER A 91 -35.33 -0.54 1.93
N ARG A 92 -36.59 -0.32 2.34
CA ARG A 92 -37.20 1.01 2.24
C ARG A 92 -36.42 2.07 2.98
N HIS A 93 -35.82 1.70 4.13
CA HIS A 93 -34.98 2.58 4.94
C HIS A 93 -33.76 3.11 4.17
N VAL A 94 -33.11 2.26 3.40
CA VAL A 94 -31.98 2.66 2.55
C VAL A 94 -32.43 3.65 1.47
N GLN A 95 -33.58 3.42 0.85
CA GLN A 95 -34.11 4.35 -0.15
C GLN A 95 -34.47 5.71 0.45
N GLU A 96 -35.10 5.73 1.63
CA GLU A 96 -35.38 6.95 2.38
C GLU A 96 -34.11 7.71 2.79
N LEU A 97 -33.03 6.99 3.14
CA LEU A 97 -31.75 7.57 3.45
C LEU A 97 -31.09 8.22 2.22
N ILE A 98 -31.12 7.56 1.06
CA ILE A 98 -30.64 8.15 -0.21
C ILE A 98 -31.39 9.43 -0.52
N ASP A 99 -32.72 9.39 -0.45
CA ASP A 99 -33.56 10.54 -0.75
C ASP A 99 -33.34 11.69 0.24
N SER A 100 -33.05 11.36 1.49
CA SER A 100 -32.67 12.33 2.52
C SER A 100 -31.33 12.98 2.23
N LEU A 101 -30.30 12.20 1.84
CA LEU A 101 -28.98 12.72 1.46
C LEU A 101 -29.08 13.62 0.22
N LYS A 102 -29.82 13.21 -0.79
CA LYS A 102 -30.05 14.02 -2.00
C LYS A 102 -30.74 15.34 -1.69
N ARG A 103 -31.69 15.35 -0.75
CA ARG A 103 -32.37 16.59 -0.32
C ARG A 103 -31.44 17.52 0.47
N ALA A 104 -30.55 16.96 1.28
CA ALA A 104 -29.65 17.73 2.14
C ALA A 104 -28.45 18.32 1.39
N ASP A 105 -27.81 17.50 0.55
CA ASP A 105 -26.52 17.81 -0.08
C ASP A 105 -26.61 18.01 -1.60
N GLY A 106 -27.81 17.83 -2.20
CA GLY A 106 -28.00 17.80 -3.64
C GLY A 106 -27.53 16.48 -4.25
N GLU A 107 -27.49 16.42 -5.60
CA GLU A 107 -26.89 15.27 -6.28
C GLU A 107 -25.40 15.26 -6.04
N PHE A 108 -24.86 14.06 -5.75
CA PHE A 108 -23.42 13.88 -5.56
C PHE A 108 -22.68 14.27 -6.85
N SER A 109 -21.66 15.11 -6.69
CA SER A 109 -20.76 15.48 -7.77
C SER A 109 -19.31 15.34 -7.32
N ILE A 110 -18.48 14.78 -8.17
CA ILE A 110 -17.04 14.69 -7.94
C ILE A 110 -16.39 16.07 -7.73
N ASN A 111 -17.00 17.13 -8.26
CA ASN A 111 -16.54 18.51 -8.08
C ASN A 111 -16.67 19.01 -6.63
N GLN A 112 -17.39 18.30 -5.77
CA GLN A 112 -17.51 18.56 -4.33
C GLN A 112 -16.39 17.93 -3.52
N LEU A 113 -15.50 17.18 -4.18
CA LEU A 113 -14.40 16.46 -3.57
C LEU A 113 -13.06 17.13 -3.90
N THR A 114 -12.13 17.00 -2.98
CA THR A 114 -10.74 17.42 -3.18
C THR A 114 -9.88 16.16 -3.28
N TYR A 115 -9.10 16.05 -4.36
CA TYR A 115 -8.12 14.99 -4.49
C TYR A 115 -6.86 15.34 -3.72
N LYS A 116 -6.47 14.50 -2.77
CA LYS A 116 -5.25 14.64 -1.99
C LYS A 116 -4.26 13.56 -2.39
N ARG A 117 -3.08 13.99 -2.82
CA ARG A 117 -1.98 13.08 -3.17
C ARG A 117 -1.27 12.60 -1.92
N ASP A 118 -1.00 11.31 -1.86
CA ASP A 118 -0.34 10.67 -0.72
C ASP A 118 1.05 11.25 -0.46
N ILE A 119 1.80 11.54 -1.51
CA ILE A 119 3.15 12.13 -1.42
C ILE A 119 3.17 13.42 -0.59
N MET A 120 2.05 14.15 -0.51
CA MET A 120 1.90 15.40 0.21
C MET A 120 1.30 15.24 1.60
N THR A 121 0.84 14.04 2.00
CA THR A 121 0.02 13.85 3.21
C THR A 121 0.42 12.66 4.07
N VAL A 122 1.07 11.64 3.51
CA VAL A 122 1.49 10.45 4.27
C VAL A 122 2.60 10.80 5.24
N ASP A 123 2.38 10.51 6.52
CA ASP A 123 3.39 10.72 7.55
C ASP A 123 4.34 9.53 7.71
N SER A 124 5.45 9.77 8.40
CA SER A 124 6.49 8.76 8.64
C SER A 124 5.99 7.57 9.47
N ALA A 125 5.11 7.81 10.44
CA ALA A 125 4.59 6.76 11.32
C ALA A 125 3.72 5.78 10.56
N PHE A 126 2.86 6.26 9.67
CA PHE A 126 2.04 5.45 8.78
C PHE A 126 2.91 4.57 7.88
N LEU A 127 3.88 5.17 7.20
CA LEU A 127 4.71 4.45 6.24
C LEU A 127 5.59 3.40 6.91
N VAL A 128 6.20 3.75 8.05
CA VAL A 128 6.96 2.81 8.88
C VAL A 128 6.09 1.64 9.32
N ASN A 129 4.86 1.89 9.80
CA ASN A 129 3.95 0.83 10.21
C ASN A 129 3.67 -0.15 9.06
N HIS A 130 3.37 0.35 7.86
CA HIS A 130 3.11 -0.49 6.69
C HIS A 130 4.32 -1.31 6.27
N ILE A 131 5.50 -0.72 6.26
CA ILE A 131 6.76 -1.42 5.94
C ILE A 131 7.02 -2.54 6.96
N GLU A 132 6.95 -2.23 8.25
CA GLU A 132 7.21 -3.21 9.32
C GLU A 132 6.27 -4.42 9.22
N TRP A 133 4.97 -4.18 9.04
CA TRP A 133 4.00 -5.27 8.92
C TRP A 133 4.14 -6.05 7.61
N ALA A 134 4.47 -5.40 6.49
CA ALA A 134 4.73 -6.09 5.23
C ALA A 134 5.94 -7.02 5.36
N PHE A 135 7.05 -6.54 5.92
CA PHE A 135 8.26 -7.34 6.15
C PHE A 135 8.03 -8.46 7.15
N LYS A 136 7.27 -8.19 8.24
CA LYS A 136 6.90 -9.22 9.20
C LYS A 136 6.20 -10.38 8.51
N VAL A 137 5.17 -10.10 7.73
CA VAL A 137 4.42 -11.13 7.00
C VAL A 137 5.31 -11.85 6.00
N TRP A 138 6.08 -11.12 5.20
CA TRP A 138 6.94 -11.71 4.19
C TRP A 138 8.04 -12.60 4.78
N ARG A 139 8.73 -12.15 5.85
CA ARG A 139 9.85 -12.88 6.45
C ARG A 139 9.44 -14.01 7.37
N GLU A 140 8.31 -13.89 8.06
CA GLU A 140 7.86 -14.86 9.06
C GLU A 140 6.95 -15.96 8.49
N GLN A 141 6.28 -15.71 7.35
CA GLN A 141 5.38 -16.72 6.79
C GLN A 141 6.13 -17.76 5.95
N PRO A 142 5.72 -19.05 6.01
CA PRO A 142 6.38 -20.13 5.28
C PRO A 142 6.48 -19.89 3.77
N TRP A 143 5.47 -19.31 3.16
CA TRP A 143 5.42 -19.00 1.74
C TRP A 143 6.34 -17.84 1.32
N GLY A 144 6.76 -17.00 2.25
CA GLY A 144 7.55 -15.79 1.95
C GLY A 144 8.91 -16.10 1.32
N LYS A 145 9.50 -17.27 1.63
CA LYS A 145 10.76 -17.73 1.01
C LYS A 145 10.67 -17.97 -0.51
N HIS A 146 9.46 -18.09 -1.04
CA HIS A 146 9.19 -18.29 -2.47
C HIS A 146 8.87 -16.98 -3.21
N VAL A 147 8.89 -15.85 -2.51
CA VAL A 147 8.63 -14.52 -3.05
C VAL A 147 9.92 -13.72 -3.00
N ASP A 148 10.47 -13.38 -4.14
CA ASP A 148 11.64 -12.52 -4.23
C ASP A 148 11.31 -11.07 -3.85
N PHE A 149 12.34 -10.25 -3.69
CA PHE A 149 12.18 -8.88 -3.23
C PHE A 149 11.39 -8.00 -4.20
N ASP A 150 11.57 -8.16 -5.50
CA ASP A 150 10.88 -7.35 -6.50
C ASP A 150 9.39 -7.70 -6.54
N THR A 151 9.06 -8.99 -6.50
CA THR A 151 7.70 -9.49 -6.35
C THR A 151 7.06 -9.02 -5.03
N PHE A 152 7.82 -9.01 -3.93
CA PHE A 152 7.36 -8.46 -2.66
C PHE A 152 7.03 -6.98 -2.77
N CYS A 153 7.90 -6.18 -3.38
CA CYS A 153 7.66 -4.74 -3.55
C CYS A 153 6.42 -4.45 -4.40
N GLU A 154 6.20 -5.21 -5.45
CA GLU A 154 5.10 -4.99 -6.39
C GLU A 154 3.73 -5.41 -5.83
N TYR A 155 3.66 -6.57 -5.14
CA TYR A 155 2.37 -7.20 -4.80
C TYR A 155 2.04 -7.25 -3.31
N ILE A 156 3.03 -7.14 -2.42
CA ILE A 156 2.82 -7.28 -0.98
C ILE A 156 3.04 -5.97 -0.22
N LEU A 157 4.06 -5.23 -0.59
CA LEU A 157 4.46 -4.00 0.07
C LEU A 157 3.46 -2.84 -0.08
N PRO A 158 2.72 -2.63 -1.21
CA PRO A 158 1.87 -1.47 -1.40
C PRO A 158 0.87 -1.27 -0.26
N TYR A 159 0.75 -0.04 0.22
CA TYR A 159 -0.12 0.32 1.35
C TYR A 159 -1.57 0.62 0.93
N ARG A 160 -1.82 0.75 -0.37
CA ARG A 160 -3.14 0.95 -0.96
C ARG A 160 -3.28 0.19 -2.28
N ILE A 161 -4.51 -0.08 -2.68
CA ILE A 161 -4.85 -0.79 -3.93
C ILE A 161 -5.43 0.18 -4.96
N GLY A 162 -6.24 1.14 -4.51
CA GLY A 162 -6.88 2.14 -5.34
C GLY A 162 -6.97 3.50 -4.63
N ASP A 163 -8.11 4.17 -4.75
CA ASP A 163 -8.36 5.49 -4.15
C ASP A 163 -9.04 5.41 -2.77
N GLU A 164 -8.92 4.27 -2.07
CA GLU A 164 -9.46 4.10 -0.73
C GLU A 164 -8.75 4.99 0.28
N PRO A 165 -9.44 5.37 1.38
CA PRO A 165 -8.81 6.10 2.47
C PRO A 165 -7.65 5.34 3.08
N LEU A 166 -6.61 6.06 3.46
CA LEU A 166 -5.48 5.49 4.20
C LEU A 166 -5.94 4.90 5.54
N SER A 167 -5.50 3.68 5.83
CA SER A 167 -5.76 3.01 7.10
C SER A 167 -4.63 2.03 7.45
N LEU A 168 -4.48 1.70 8.72
CA LEU A 168 -3.47 0.74 9.19
C LEU A 168 -3.98 -0.72 9.07
N TRP A 169 -4.58 -1.05 7.96
CA TRP A 169 -5.30 -2.31 7.71
C TRP A 169 -4.46 -3.58 7.87
N ARG A 170 -3.14 -3.51 7.63
CA ARG A 170 -2.28 -4.70 7.68
C ARG A 170 -2.29 -5.37 9.05
N LYS A 171 -2.14 -4.58 10.11
CA LYS A 171 -2.17 -5.09 11.48
C LYS A 171 -3.50 -5.73 11.79
N GLU A 172 -4.58 -5.03 11.50
CA GLU A 172 -5.95 -5.50 11.79
C GLU A 172 -6.27 -6.80 11.05
N ILE A 173 -5.92 -6.86 9.75
CA ILE A 173 -6.11 -8.09 8.96
C ILE A 173 -5.26 -9.23 9.51
N TYR A 174 -3.98 -8.98 9.81
CA TYR A 174 -3.10 -10.01 10.35
C TYR A 174 -3.65 -10.56 11.66
N GLU A 175 -4.03 -9.72 12.61
CA GLU A 175 -4.57 -10.14 13.91
C GLU A 175 -5.91 -10.86 13.78
N CYS A 176 -6.77 -10.43 12.87
CA CYS A 176 -8.08 -11.04 12.64
C CYS A 176 -7.98 -12.44 12.01
N TYR A 177 -7.08 -12.66 11.08
CA TYR A 177 -6.99 -13.90 10.30
C TYR A 177 -5.89 -14.84 10.78
N SER A 178 -4.94 -14.39 11.60
CA SER A 178 -3.84 -15.21 12.09
C SER A 178 -4.33 -16.51 12.78
N PRO A 179 -5.37 -16.51 13.65
CA PRO A 179 -5.86 -17.73 14.25
C PRO A 179 -6.39 -18.78 13.25
N ILE A 180 -6.99 -18.31 12.15
CA ILE A 180 -7.48 -19.19 11.09
C ILE A 180 -6.31 -19.76 10.28
N LEU A 181 -5.30 -18.94 10.03
CA LEU A 181 -4.10 -19.35 9.31
C LEU A 181 -3.19 -20.25 10.13
N ASP A 182 -3.29 -20.25 11.46
CA ASP A 182 -2.49 -21.11 12.34
C ASP A 182 -2.75 -22.61 12.08
N GLU A 183 -3.98 -22.98 11.77
CA GLU A 183 -4.28 -24.36 11.38
C GLU A 183 -3.72 -24.68 9.99
N PHE A 184 -3.84 -23.75 9.05
CA PHE A 184 -3.28 -23.91 7.70
C PHE A 184 -1.76 -24.03 7.71
N ARG A 185 -1.06 -23.28 8.56
CA ARG A 185 0.42 -23.31 8.71
C ARG A 185 0.95 -24.68 9.13
N LYS A 186 0.11 -25.55 9.68
CA LYS A 186 0.46 -26.92 10.07
C LYS A 186 0.38 -27.92 8.90
N THR A 187 -0.08 -27.50 7.75
CA THR A 187 -0.23 -28.34 6.57
C THR A 187 0.97 -28.22 5.62
N ASP A 188 1.17 -29.23 4.78
CA ASP A 188 2.21 -29.23 3.74
C ASP A 188 2.01 -28.13 2.68
N GLU A 189 0.80 -27.56 2.60
CA GLU A 189 0.46 -26.47 1.69
C GLU A 189 0.83 -25.08 2.23
N ALA A 190 1.32 -24.97 3.46
CA ALA A 190 1.64 -23.70 4.10
C ALA A 190 2.73 -22.91 3.34
N ASP A 191 3.59 -23.60 2.60
CA ASP A 191 4.66 -23.02 1.79
C ASP A 191 4.19 -22.50 0.42
N ASN A 192 2.96 -22.86 0.01
CA ASN A 192 2.43 -22.53 -1.29
C ASN A 192 1.71 -21.17 -1.28
N PRO A 193 2.24 -20.11 -1.92
CA PRO A 193 1.61 -18.80 -1.92
C PRO A 193 0.19 -18.77 -2.48
N LYS A 194 -0.10 -19.66 -3.46
CA LYS A 194 -1.45 -19.77 -4.05
C LYS A 194 -2.45 -20.37 -3.07
N ALA A 195 -2.05 -21.39 -2.32
CA ALA A 195 -2.91 -22.01 -1.31
C ALA A 195 -3.22 -21.04 -0.17
N VAL A 196 -2.25 -20.23 0.26
CA VAL A 196 -2.45 -19.17 1.26
C VAL A 196 -3.48 -18.15 0.78
N SER A 197 -3.36 -17.69 -0.46
CA SER A 197 -4.31 -16.75 -1.06
C SER A 197 -5.74 -17.33 -1.11
N TYR A 198 -5.88 -18.60 -1.47
CA TYR A 198 -7.17 -19.29 -1.54
C TYR A 198 -7.82 -19.44 -0.14
N THR A 199 -7.02 -19.75 0.86
CA THR A 199 -7.48 -19.87 2.25
C THR A 199 -7.95 -18.53 2.80
N HIS A 200 -7.29 -17.44 2.43
CA HIS A 200 -7.67 -16.08 2.79
C HIS A 200 -9.04 -15.69 2.21
N LEU A 201 -9.29 -16.01 0.94
CA LEU A 201 -10.58 -15.80 0.29
C LEU A 201 -11.71 -16.60 0.97
N ARG A 202 -11.48 -17.88 1.26
CA ARG A 202 -12.46 -18.73 1.97
C ARG A 202 -12.76 -18.24 3.39
N ALA A 203 -11.77 -17.73 4.10
CA ALA A 203 -11.96 -17.16 5.44
C ALA A 203 -12.87 -15.92 5.40
N HIS A 204 -12.82 -15.13 4.33
CA HIS A 204 -13.76 -14.02 4.12
C HIS A 204 -15.20 -14.52 3.90
N GLU A 205 -15.39 -15.56 3.10
CA GLU A 205 -16.73 -16.13 2.82
C GLU A 205 -17.38 -16.72 4.07
N THR A 206 -16.62 -17.38 4.94
CA THR A 206 -17.14 -17.99 6.18
C THR A 206 -17.49 -16.97 7.27
N LYS A 207 -16.95 -15.76 7.23
CA LYS A 207 -17.32 -14.67 8.15
C LYS A 207 -18.52 -13.84 7.68
N ALA A 208 -18.85 -13.90 6.39
CA ALA A 208 -19.99 -13.19 5.80
C ALA A 208 -21.32 -13.95 5.92
N ASN A 209 -21.30 -15.21 6.37
CA ASN A 209 -22.44 -16.06 6.72
C ASN A 209 -22.54 -16.22 8.25
#